data_4f0882b96b55257140af48f0aa4ca9f6
#
_entry.id   4f0882b96b55257140af48f0aa4ca9f6
#
_cell.length_a   1.000
_cell.length_b   1.000
_cell.length_c   1.000
_cell.angle_alpha   90.00
_cell.angle_beta   90.00
_cell.angle_gamma   90.00
#
_symmetry.space_group_name_H-M   'P 1'
#
loop_
_entity.id
_entity.type
_entity.pdbx_description
1 polymer ?
#
loop_
_entity_poly.entity_id
_entity_poly.type
_entity_poly.pdbx_seq_one_letter_code
_entity_poly.pdbx_strand_id
1 'polypeptide(L)'
;MNIETTDNSPLLQECIEELISSKIDEGKGRTAGNYRSAWNKLSTFLGPRVTEFTFVDLTTDFLHHYLLWLMQGEDGKQAPLKPGSLDFYIRNLKTMYNKIAQDKQMDVPRESPFSGLQIKVPPTRKRALPSLDLQNLATLERPKNPHACTALHLALFLFYARGMCFVDVFNLRHSNINDDYIHYVRSKTGVAMQVKITPEMKNIIFSYRRFNNPWIFPFLHEKISGEGEVTAQSALRRVNRHLKKMGEQLHFEQPFTTYVMRHS
;
A
#
# COMPACT_ATOMS: atom_id res chain seq x y z
N MET A 1 2.46 -40.96 37.15
CA MET A 1 3.60 -40.14 36.71
C MET A 1 3.04 -39.15 35.71
N ASN A 2 2.54 -38.02 36.22
CA ASN A 2 2.00 -36.96 35.37
C ASN A 2 3.19 -36.20 34.74
N ILE A 3 3.38 -36.38 33.46
CA ILE A 3 4.27 -35.50 32.67
C ILE A 3 3.48 -34.21 32.49
N GLU A 4 3.73 -33.22 33.36
CA GLU A 4 3.41 -31.85 33.04
C GLU A 4 4.24 -31.45 31.82
N THR A 5 3.67 -31.60 30.62
CA THR A 5 4.17 -30.91 29.45
C THR A 5 3.92 -29.43 29.71
N THR A 6 4.91 -28.75 30.27
CA THR A 6 4.97 -27.30 30.21
C THR A 6 4.91 -26.95 28.72
N ASP A 7 3.76 -26.45 28.34
CA ASP A 7 3.52 -25.99 26.95
C ASP A 7 4.43 -24.74 26.71
N ASN A 8 5.64 -25.03 26.24
CA ASN A 8 6.70 -24.04 26.02
C ASN A 8 6.49 -23.33 24.66
N SER A 9 5.21 -23.17 24.30
CA SER A 9 4.87 -22.46 23.05
C SER A 9 5.17 -20.98 23.22
N PRO A 10 5.88 -20.34 22.25
CA PRO A 10 6.26 -18.95 22.37
C PRO A 10 5.03 -18.03 22.33
N LEU A 11 5.12 -16.90 23.02
CA LEU A 11 4.11 -15.86 22.96
C LEU A 11 3.97 -15.34 21.53
N LEU A 12 2.75 -15.29 21.03
CA LEU A 12 2.48 -14.86 19.67
C LEU A 12 2.92 -13.41 19.42
N GLN A 13 2.76 -12.55 20.42
CA GLN A 13 3.21 -11.16 20.37
C GLN A 13 4.69 -11.06 20.06
N GLU A 14 5.54 -11.77 20.82
CA GLU A 14 6.99 -11.73 20.65
C GLU A 14 7.40 -12.21 19.26
N CYS A 15 6.82 -13.32 18.80
CA CYS A 15 7.09 -13.87 17.47
C CYS A 15 6.72 -12.88 16.34
N ILE A 16 5.59 -12.20 16.48
CA ILE A 16 5.15 -11.23 15.46
C ILE A 16 6.01 -9.97 15.50
N GLU A 17 6.39 -9.47 16.66
CA GLU A 17 7.26 -8.30 16.80
C GLU A 17 8.66 -8.56 16.22
N GLU A 18 9.25 -9.74 16.49
CA GLU A 18 10.49 -10.18 15.85
C GLU A 18 10.36 -10.24 14.33
N LEU A 19 9.27 -10.82 13.82
CA LEU A 19 9.02 -10.90 12.37
C LEU A 19 8.84 -9.51 11.73
N ILE A 20 8.18 -8.57 12.40
CA ILE A 20 8.02 -7.20 11.94
C ILE A 20 9.37 -6.49 11.88
N SER A 21 10.19 -6.63 12.94
CA SER A 21 11.54 -6.07 13.01
C SER A 21 12.41 -6.59 11.87
N SER A 22 12.46 -7.90 11.68
CA SER A 22 13.16 -8.53 10.56
C SER A 22 12.77 -7.94 9.19
N LYS A 23 11.46 -7.64 8.98
CA LYS A 23 11.01 -7.05 7.72
C LYS A 23 11.43 -5.58 7.57
N ILE A 24 11.61 -4.85 8.65
CA ILE A 24 12.17 -3.50 8.63
C ILE A 24 13.64 -3.56 8.24
N ASP A 25 14.42 -4.45 8.87
CA ASP A 25 15.85 -4.62 8.61
C ASP A 25 16.13 -5.08 7.16
N GLU A 26 15.23 -5.90 6.60
CA GLU A 26 15.25 -6.27 5.17
C GLU A 26 14.87 -5.11 4.22
N GLY A 27 14.58 -3.91 4.72
CA GLY A 27 14.09 -2.78 3.92
C GLY A 27 12.65 -2.95 3.40
N LYS A 28 11.91 -3.96 3.88
CA LYS A 28 10.53 -4.26 3.48
C LYS A 28 9.48 -3.56 4.37
N GLY A 29 9.66 -2.26 4.62
CA GLY A 29 8.83 -1.48 5.53
C GLY A 29 7.33 -1.53 5.24
N ARG A 30 6.92 -1.66 3.97
CA ARG A 30 5.49 -1.83 3.62
C ARG A 30 4.93 -3.17 4.10
N THR A 31 5.69 -4.25 3.99
CA THR A 31 5.29 -5.58 4.50
C THR A 31 5.21 -5.55 6.02
N ALA A 32 6.22 -4.98 6.68
CA ALA A 32 6.21 -4.75 8.13
C ALA A 32 4.96 -3.97 8.58
N GLY A 33 4.60 -2.89 7.86
CA GLY A 33 3.38 -2.12 8.13
C GLY A 33 2.09 -2.93 7.97
N ASN A 34 2.02 -3.82 6.98
CA ASN A 34 0.87 -4.71 6.80
C ASN A 34 0.75 -5.73 7.96
N TYR A 35 1.87 -6.32 8.37
CA TYR A 35 1.92 -7.24 9.51
C TYR A 35 1.51 -6.53 10.80
N ARG A 36 2.05 -5.34 11.06
CA ARG A 36 1.66 -4.52 12.22
C ARG A 36 0.17 -4.18 12.22
N SER A 37 -0.39 -3.83 11.05
CA SER A 37 -1.82 -3.56 10.94
C SER A 37 -2.67 -4.80 11.25
N ALA A 38 -2.27 -5.98 10.77
CA ALA A 38 -2.97 -7.23 11.05
C ALA A 38 -2.84 -7.63 12.54
N TRP A 39 -1.64 -7.48 13.11
CA TRP A 39 -1.40 -7.71 14.52
C TRP A 39 -2.22 -6.79 15.42
N ASN A 40 -2.20 -5.48 15.19
CA ASN A 40 -2.99 -4.53 15.97
C ASN A 40 -4.49 -4.89 15.96
N LYS A 41 -4.99 -5.40 14.82
CA LYS A 41 -6.38 -5.81 14.71
C LYS A 41 -6.69 -7.05 15.52
N LEU A 42 -5.79 -8.04 15.51
CA LEU A 42 -5.89 -9.25 16.33
C LEU A 42 -5.75 -8.92 17.83
N SER A 43 -4.78 -8.07 18.19
CA SER A 43 -4.58 -7.61 19.58
C SER A 43 -5.83 -6.89 20.14
N THR A 44 -6.55 -6.13 19.31
CA THR A 44 -7.83 -5.52 19.70
C THR A 44 -8.87 -6.60 20.04
N PHE A 45 -8.94 -7.67 19.26
CA PHE A 45 -9.84 -8.80 19.53
C PHE A 45 -9.45 -9.58 20.78
N LEU A 46 -8.16 -9.81 20.98
CA LEU A 46 -7.64 -10.53 22.16
C LEU A 46 -7.89 -9.74 23.46
N GLY A 47 -7.79 -8.40 23.40
CA GLY A 47 -7.87 -7.56 24.59
C GLY A 47 -6.76 -7.90 25.60
N PRO A 48 -7.10 -8.06 26.89
CA PRO A 48 -6.10 -8.40 27.93
C PRO A 48 -5.36 -9.72 27.71
N ARG A 49 -5.95 -10.67 26.98
CA ARG A 49 -5.33 -11.98 26.70
C ARG A 49 -4.12 -11.91 25.79
N VAL A 50 -3.83 -10.75 25.19
CA VAL A 50 -2.71 -10.57 24.26
C VAL A 50 -1.35 -10.95 24.85
N THR A 51 -1.16 -10.76 26.16
CA THR A 51 0.08 -11.04 26.88
C THR A 51 0.30 -12.50 27.21
N GLU A 52 -0.74 -13.33 27.09
CA GLU A 52 -0.72 -14.77 27.43
C GLU A 52 -0.95 -15.66 26.21
N PHE A 53 -1.36 -15.05 25.09
CA PHE A 53 -1.75 -15.75 23.87
C PHE A 53 -0.52 -16.29 23.14
N THR A 54 -0.48 -17.60 22.97
CA THR A 54 0.66 -18.32 22.38
C THR A 54 0.42 -18.66 20.91
N PHE A 55 1.47 -19.16 20.25
CA PHE A 55 1.38 -19.58 18.86
C PHE A 55 0.35 -20.72 18.64
N VAL A 56 0.26 -21.68 19.58
CA VAL A 56 -0.64 -22.83 19.44
C VAL A 56 -2.11 -22.50 19.69
N ASP A 57 -2.40 -21.34 20.31
CA ASP A 57 -3.77 -20.86 20.50
C ASP A 57 -4.43 -20.40 19.20
N LEU A 58 -3.67 -20.23 18.11
CA LEU A 58 -4.20 -19.94 16.77
C LEU A 58 -4.88 -21.16 16.16
N THR A 59 -5.89 -21.68 16.82
CA THR A 59 -6.70 -22.83 16.36
C THR A 59 -7.71 -22.42 15.29
N THR A 60 -8.26 -23.42 14.57
CA THR A 60 -9.33 -23.20 13.59
C THR A 60 -10.55 -22.53 14.22
N ASP A 61 -10.97 -22.99 15.41
CA ASP A 61 -12.12 -22.42 16.13
C ASP A 61 -11.87 -20.98 16.55
N PHE A 62 -10.68 -20.67 17.07
CA PHE A 62 -10.29 -19.30 17.40
C PHE A 62 -10.36 -18.39 16.16
N LEU A 63 -9.84 -18.84 15.04
CA LEU A 63 -9.82 -18.06 13.81
C LEU A 63 -11.23 -17.86 13.22
N HIS A 64 -12.14 -18.82 13.39
CA HIS A 64 -13.56 -18.64 13.04
C HIS A 64 -14.23 -17.56 13.91
N HIS A 65 -14.02 -17.57 15.23
CA HIS A 65 -14.54 -16.53 16.11
C HIS A 65 -13.97 -15.15 15.78
N TYR A 66 -12.65 -15.08 15.51
CA TYR A 66 -12.02 -13.84 15.07
C TYR A 66 -12.60 -13.32 13.76
N LEU A 67 -12.82 -14.22 12.78
CA LEU A 67 -13.44 -13.84 11.51
C LEU A 67 -14.87 -13.32 11.69
N LEU A 68 -15.68 -13.97 12.53
CA LEU A 68 -17.04 -13.54 12.85
C LEU A 68 -17.03 -12.14 13.51
N TRP A 69 -16.13 -11.90 14.45
CA TRP A 69 -15.95 -10.58 15.06
C TRP A 69 -15.58 -9.49 14.04
N LEU A 70 -14.69 -9.80 13.09
CA LEU A 70 -14.33 -8.90 12.01
C LEU A 70 -15.53 -8.59 11.09
N MET A 71 -16.40 -9.57 10.85
CA MET A 71 -17.58 -9.45 9.97
C MET A 71 -18.74 -8.71 10.61
N GLN A 72 -18.98 -8.95 11.89
CA GLN A 72 -20.10 -8.32 12.63
C GLN A 72 -19.74 -6.93 13.11
N GLY A 73 -18.47 -6.69 13.43
CA GLY A 73 -18.06 -5.49 14.13
C GLY A 73 -18.42 -5.57 15.63
N GLU A 74 -18.21 -4.47 16.32
CA GLU A 74 -18.54 -4.32 17.74
C GLU A 74 -19.15 -2.93 17.94
N ASP A 75 -20.38 -2.87 18.45
CA ASP A 75 -21.13 -1.64 18.63
C ASP A 75 -20.30 -0.59 19.40
N GLY A 76 -20.19 0.60 18.80
CA GLY A 76 -19.44 1.72 19.35
C GLY A 76 -17.90 1.61 19.27
N LYS A 77 -17.34 0.44 18.92
CA LYS A 77 -15.88 0.22 18.84
C LYS A 77 -15.38 -0.08 17.43
N GLN A 78 -16.13 -0.91 16.69
CA GLN A 78 -15.72 -1.36 15.36
C GLN A 78 -16.91 -1.54 14.42
N ALA A 79 -16.86 -0.91 13.26
CA ALA A 79 -17.81 -1.19 12.17
C ALA A 79 -17.47 -2.51 11.46
N PRO A 80 -18.48 -3.22 10.90
CA PRO A 80 -18.27 -4.39 10.06
C PRO A 80 -17.27 -4.13 8.92
N LEU A 81 -16.35 -5.07 8.70
CA LEU A 81 -15.33 -4.90 7.67
C LEU A 81 -15.82 -5.39 6.32
N LYS A 82 -15.40 -4.69 5.27
CA LYS A 82 -15.65 -5.11 3.89
C LYS A 82 -14.83 -6.37 3.54
N PRO A 83 -15.32 -7.24 2.61
CA PRO A 83 -14.64 -8.49 2.24
C PRO A 83 -13.16 -8.34 1.91
N GLY A 84 -12.75 -7.29 1.19
CA GLY A 84 -11.35 -7.04 0.88
C GLY A 84 -10.48 -6.72 2.10
N SER A 85 -11.06 -6.12 3.15
CA SER A 85 -10.35 -5.89 4.43
C SER A 85 -10.26 -7.17 5.25
N LEU A 86 -11.31 -8.00 5.27
CA LEU A 86 -11.30 -9.31 5.90
C LEU A 86 -10.18 -10.18 5.31
N ASP A 87 -10.16 -10.30 3.98
CA ASP A 87 -9.10 -11.04 3.25
C ASP A 87 -7.71 -10.50 3.57
N PHE A 88 -7.55 -9.18 3.65
CA PHE A 88 -6.27 -8.57 4.01
C PHE A 88 -5.79 -9.02 5.39
N TYR A 89 -6.63 -8.96 6.43
CA TYR A 89 -6.23 -9.35 7.79
C TYR A 89 -5.95 -10.84 7.91
N ILE A 90 -6.83 -11.69 7.41
CA ILE A 90 -6.67 -13.16 7.49
C ILE A 90 -5.46 -13.63 6.69
N ARG A 91 -5.24 -13.11 5.48
CA ARG A 91 -4.08 -13.46 4.65
C ARG A 91 -2.75 -13.04 5.26
N ASN A 92 -2.68 -11.84 5.85
CA ASN A 92 -1.46 -11.41 6.54
C ASN A 92 -1.20 -12.26 7.79
N LEU A 93 -2.24 -12.57 8.58
CA LEU A 93 -2.12 -13.45 9.75
C LEU A 93 -1.64 -14.85 9.35
N LYS A 94 -2.24 -15.46 8.31
CA LYS A 94 -1.78 -16.74 7.75
C LYS A 94 -0.32 -16.70 7.30
N THR A 95 0.09 -15.59 6.67
CA THR A 95 1.47 -15.44 6.23
C THR A 95 2.44 -15.35 7.41
N MET A 96 2.07 -14.61 8.46
CA MET A 96 2.85 -14.53 9.70
C MET A 96 2.93 -15.89 10.40
N TYR A 97 1.80 -16.58 10.57
CA TYR A 97 1.74 -17.93 11.12
C TYR A 97 2.71 -18.89 10.42
N ASN A 98 2.63 -18.99 9.09
CA ASN A 98 3.48 -19.89 8.33
C ASN A 98 4.98 -19.54 8.45
N LYS A 99 5.31 -18.25 8.52
CA LYS A 99 6.70 -17.82 8.70
C LYS A 99 7.23 -18.14 10.10
N ILE A 100 6.46 -17.83 11.13
CA ILE A 100 6.83 -18.16 12.52
C ILE A 100 7.01 -19.66 12.67
N ALA A 101 6.09 -20.46 12.12
CA ALA A 101 6.19 -21.92 12.16
C ALA A 101 7.49 -22.41 11.50
N GLN A 102 7.85 -21.85 10.36
CA GLN A 102 9.07 -22.20 9.65
C GLN A 102 10.32 -21.72 10.40
N ASP A 103 10.36 -20.47 10.80
CA ASP A 103 11.56 -19.84 11.37
C ASP A 103 11.89 -20.43 12.77
N LYS A 104 10.86 -20.77 13.55
CA LYS A 104 11.00 -21.36 14.90
C LYS A 104 10.87 -22.89 14.90
N GLN A 105 10.76 -23.54 13.74
CA GLN A 105 10.60 -24.99 13.60
C GLN A 105 9.48 -25.56 14.47
N MET A 106 8.34 -24.85 14.50
CA MET A 106 7.20 -25.22 15.32
C MET A 106 6.55 -26.51 14.78
N ASP A 107 6.13 -27.38 15.72
CA ASP A 107 5.24 -28.48 15.37
C ASP A 107 3.84 -27.90 15.03
N VAL A 108 3.46 -28.03 13.78
CA VAL A 108 2.19 -27.48 13.27
C VAL A 108 1.24 -28.62 12.90
N PRO A 109 -0.07 -28.45 13.10
CA PRO A 109 -1.06 -29.43 12.66
C PRO A 109 -0.91 -29.74 11.17
N ARG A 110 -1.13 -31.02 10.80
CA ARG A 110 -1.10 -31.47 9.40
C ARG A 110 -2.01 -30.63 8.52
N GLU A 111 -3.16 -30.21 9.06
CA GLU A 111 -4.07 -29.29 8.42
C GLU A 111 -3.91 -27.90 9.03
N SER A 112 -3.66 -26.90 8.16
CA SER A 112 -3.48 -25.52 8.61
C SER A 112 -4.72 -25.00 9.34
N PRO A 113 -4.59 -24.29 10.47
CA PRO A 113 -5.74 -23.71 11.18
C PRO A 113 -6.51 -22.68 10.33
N PHE A 114 -5.92 -22.23 9.23
CA PHE A 114 -6.57 -21.35 8.24
C PHE A 114 -7.32 -22.13 7.14
N SER A 115 -7.33 -23.47 7.20
CA SER A 115 -8.11 -24.30 6.27
C SER A 115 -9.59 -24.01 6.46
N GLY A 116 -10.32 -23.89 5.33
CA GLY A 116 -11.76 -23.57 5.40
C GLY A 116 -12.12 -22.09 5.58
N LEU A 117 -11.17 -21.22 5.96
CA LEU A 117 -11.43 -19.78 6.06
C LEU A 117 -11.42 -19.13 4.65
N GLN A 118 -12.49 -19.33 3.90
CA GLN A 118 -12.63 -18.76 2.55
C GLN A 118 -13.40 -17.43 2.61
N ILE A 119 -12.71 -16.34 2.29
CA ILE A 119 -13.32 -15.03 2.15
C ILE A 119 -13.54 -14.74 0.65
N LYS A 120 -14.81 -14.76 0.23
CA LYS A 120 -15.16 -14.40 -1.16
C LYS A 120 -15.05 -12.89 -1.33
N VAL A 121 -13.96 -12.44 -1.96
CA VAL A 121 -13.78 -11.04 -2.32
C VAL A 121 -14.38 -10.84 -3.71
N PRO A 122 -15.40 -9.99 -3.87
CA PRO A 122 -15.94 -9.70 -5.19
C PRO A 122 -14.87 -9.05 -6.08
N PRO A 123 -14.92 -9.29 -7.40
CA PRO A 123 -13.97 -8.70 -8.33
C PRO A 123 -14.02 -7.17 -8.22
N THR A 124 -12.85 -6.56 -8.08
CA THR A 124 -12.75 -5.09 -8.05
C THR A 124 -13.05 -4.52 -9.43
N ARG A 125 -13.97 -3.55 -9.51
CA ARG A 125 -14.23 -2.78 -10.73
C ARG A 125 -12.92 -2.13 -11.19
N LYS A 126 -12.59 -2.26 -12.48
CA LYS A 126 -11.44 -1.55 -13.07
C LYS A 126 -11.66 -0.04 -12.91
N ARG A 127 -10.65 0.66 -12.41
CA ARG A 127 -10.72 2.09 -12.14
C ARG A 127 -10.06 2.93 -13.23
N ALA A 128 -10.16 2.50 -14.48
CA ALA A 128 -9.70 3.30 -15.61
C ALA A 128 -10.69 4.44 -15.89
N LEU A 129 -10.19 5.60 -16.32
CA LEU A 129 -11.05 6.66 -16.84
C LEU A 129 -11.52 6.31 -18.26
N PRO A 130 -12.74 6.69 -18.64
CA PRO A 130 -13.19 6.68 -20.02
C PRO A 130 -12.25 7.51 -20.91
N SER A 131 -12.15 7.14 -22.20
CA SER A 131 -11.27 7.85 -23.16
C SER A 131 -11.63 9.32 -23.30
N LEU A 132 -12.92 9.67 -23.21
CA LEU A 132 -13.39 11.06 -23.27
C LEU A 132 -12.89 11.88 -22.07
N ASP A 133 -12.92 11.31 -20.86
CA ASP A 133 -12.44 11.97 -19.65
C ASP A 133 -10.93 12.19 -19.70
N LEU A 134 -10.19 11.27 -20.30
CA LEU A 134 -8.74 11.42 -20.52
C LEU A 134 -8.44 12.54 -21.50
N GLN A 135 -9.20 12.66 -22.61
CA GLN A 135 -9.08 13.76 -23.56
C GLN A 135 -9.40 15.10 -22.89
N ASN A 136 -10.47 15.16 -22.12
CA ASN A 136 -10.86 16.36 -21.37
C ASN A 136 -9.77 16.77 -20.37
N LEU A 137 -9.12 15.82 -19.68
CA LEU A 137 -7.99 16.11 -18.79
C LEU A 137 -6.77 16.66 -19.54
N ALA A 138 -6.48 16.12 -20.72
CA ALA A 138 -5.33 16.54 -21.51
C ALA A 138 -5.50 17.96 -22.08
N THR A 139 -6.74 18.39 -22.34
CA THR A 139 -7.09 19.71 -22.87
C THR A 139 -7.56 20.70 -21.81
N LEU A 140 -7.61 20.27 -20.54
CA LEU A 140 -8.07 21.11 -19.43
C LEU A 140 -7.15 22.34 -19.28
N GLU A 141 -7.75 23.50 -19.14
CA GLU A 141 -7.02 24.70 -18.75
C GLU A 141 -6.26 24.48 -17.44
N ARG A 142 -5.05 25.04 -17.38
CA ARG A 142 -4.21 24.88 -16.19
C ARG A 142 -4.92 25.41 -14.95
N PRO A 143 -5.09 24.61 -13.90
CA PRO A 143 -5.69 25.08 -12.67
C PRO A 143 -4.95 26.29 -12.10
N LYS A 144 -5.68 27.33 -11.67
CA LYS A 144 -5.09 28.52 -11.04
C LYS A 144 -4.32 28.19 -9.76
N ASN A 145 -4.73 27.14 -9.04
CA ASN A 145 -4.00 26.67 -7.86
C ASN A 145 -2.74 25.89 -8.28
N PRO A 146 -1.53 26.35 -7.91
CA PRO A 146 -0.27 25.71 -8.30
C PRO A 146 -0.18 24.24 -7.92
N HIS A 147 -0.68 23.86 -6.74
CA HIS A 147 -0.66 22.45 -6.28
C HIS A 147 -1.64 21.56 -7.07
N ALA A 148 -2.77 22.10 -7.49
CA ALA A 148 -3.68 21.37 -8.38
C ALA A 148 -3.07 21.21 -9.78
N CYS A 149 -2.39 22.24 -10.29
CA CYS A 149 -1.67 22.20 -11.55
C CYS A 149 -0.56 21.13 -11.53
N THR A 150 0.28 21.11 -10.49
CA THR A 150 1.32 20.08 -10.33
C THR A 150 0.75 18.67 -10.22
N ALA A 151 -0.39 18.52 -9.53
CA ALA A 151 -1.07 17.22 -9.43
C ALA A 151 -1.61 16.74 -10.78
N LEU A 152 -2.20 17.63 -11.59
CA LEU A 152 -2.67 17.31 -12.95
C LEU A 152 -1.51 16.91 -13.86
N HIS A 153 -0.44 17.70 -13.91
CA HIS A 153 0.74 17.38 -14.71
C HIS A 153 1.34 16.03 -14.34
N LEU A 154 1.41 15.73 -13.03
CA LEU A 154 1.89 14.44 -12.58
C LEU A 154 0.96 13.29 -12.99
N ALA A 155 -0.35 13.48 -12.91
CA ALA A 155 -1.32 12.50 -13.37
C ALA A 155 -1.17 12.21 -14.87
N LEU A 156 -1.08 13.24 -15.70
CA LEU A 156 -0.83 13.12 -17.15
C LEU A 156 0.52 12.44 -17.42
N PHE A 157 1.57 12.82 -16.70
CA PHE A 157 2.87 12.17 -16.84
C PHE A 157 2.79 10.67 -16.55
N LEU A 158 2.09 10.26 -15.48
CA LEU A 158 1.88 8.84 -15.13
C LEU A 158 1.15 8.07 -16.23
N PHE A 159 0.19 8.70 -16.87
CA PHE A 159 -0.52 8.14 -18.02
C PHE A 159 0.42 7.94 -19.23
N TYR A 160 1.12 8.98 -19.66
CA TYR A 160 2.07 8.90 -20.76
C TYR A 160 3.25 7.97 -20.46
N ALA A 161 3.65 7.85 -19.20
CA ALA A 161 4.66 6.92 -18.74
C ALA A 161 4.15 5.46 -18.60
N ARG A 162 3.04 5.11 -19.29
CA ARG A 162 2.45 3.77 -19.32
C ARG A 162 2.16 3.18 -17.94
N GLY A 163 1.64 4.01 -17.05
CA GLY A 163 1.26 3.59 -15.71
C GLY A 163 2.45 3.32 -14.76
N MET A 164 3.51 4.09 -14.88
CA MET A 164 4.61 4.08 -13.90
C MET A 164 4.08 4.20 -12.48
N CYS A 165 4.68 3.49 -11.51
CA CYS A 165 4.24 3.59 -10.12
C CYS A 165 4.63 4.94 -9.53
N PHE A 166 3.79 5.49 -8.64
CA PHE A 166 4.08 6.77 -8.00
C PHE A 166 5.43 6.78 -7.26
N VAL A 167 5.79 5.70 -6.56
CA VAL A 167 7.08 5.59 -5.86
C VAL A 167 8.26 5.65 -6.84
N ASP A 168 8.11 5.11 -8.04
CA ASP A 168 9.15 5.17 -9.06
C ASP A 168 9.28 6.60 -9.59
N VAL A 169 8.16 7.30 -9.83
CA VAL A 169 8.17 8.73 -10.22
C VAL A 169 8.73 9.61 -9.12
N PHE A 170 8.41 9.35 -7.86
CA PHE A 170 8.97 10.07 -6.72
C PHE A 170 10.50 10.02 -6.72
N ASN A 171 11.07 8.88 -7.09
CA ASN A 171 12.51 8.66 -7.12
C ASN A 171 13.20 9.02 -8.45
N LEU A 172 12.45 9.52 -9.46
CA LEU A 172 13.04 9.87 -10.74
C LEU A 172 13.96 11.08 -10.68
N ARG A 173 15.16 10.89 -11.23
CA ARG A 173 16.18 11.94 -11.36
C ARG A 173 16.42 12.28 -12.83
N HIS A 174 16.99 13.44 -13.10
CA HIS A 174 17.42 13.81 -14.45
C HIS A 174 18.46 12.83 -15.03
N SER A 175 19.27 12.20 -14.19
CA SER A 175 20.21 11.15 -14.60
C SER A 175 19.54 9.85 -15.09
N ASN A 176 18.23 9.68 -14.86
CA ASN A 176 17.46 8.58 -15.43
C ASN A 176 17.06 8.79 -16.89
N ILE A 177 17.24 10.02 -17.42
CA ILE A 177 16.97 10.35 -18.82
C ILE A 177 18.23 10.10 -19.62
N ASN A 178 18.14 9.23 -20.64
CA ASN A 178 19.16 9.03 -21.64
C ASN A 178 18.49 9.08 -23.02
N ASP A 179 18.93 10.02 -23.86
CA ASP A 179 18.30 10.34 -25.15
C ASP A 179 16.79 10.60 -24.98
N ASP A 180 15.96 9.85 -25.68
CA ASP A 180 14.50 9.96 -25.65
C ASP A 180 13.84 8.94 -24.70
N TYR A 181 14.58 8.39 -23.73
CA TYR A 181 14.06 7.37 -22.83
C TYR A 181 14.33 7.68 -21.36
N ILE A 182 13.39 7.25 -20.51
CA ILE A 182 13.58 7.18 -19.06
C ILE A 182 13.94 5.75 -18.71
N HIS A 183 15.09 5.56 -18.06
CA HIS A 183 15.57 4.28 -17.55
C HIS A 183 15.48 4.28 -16.02
N TYR A 184 14.80 3.30 -15.46
CA TYR A 184 14.68 3.17 -14.01
C TYR A 184 14.53 1.70 -13.59
N VAL A 185 14.84 1.42 -12.33
CA VAL A 185 14.58 0.12 -11.71
C VAL A 185 13.28 0.21 -10.93
N ARG A 186 12.34 -0.67 -11.24
CA ARG A 186 11.04 -0.69 -10.60
C ARG A 186 11.16 -1.05 -9.12
N SER A 187 10.81 -0.14 -8.23
CA SER A 187 11.00 -0.29 -6.77
C SER A 187 10.32 -1.53 -6.18
N LYS A 188 9.21 -1.99 -6.78
CA LYS A 188 8.47 -3.17 -6.27
C LYS A 188 9.12 -4.50 -6.62
N THR A 189 9.77 -4.60 -7.78
CA THR A 189 10.19 -5.90 -8.36
C THR A 189 11.66 -5.97 -8.71
N GLY A 190 12.42 -4.87 -8.62
CA GLY A 190 13.81 -4.82 -9.02
C GLY A 190 14.05 -4.94 -10.54
N VAL A 191 13.00 -4.92 -11.36
CA VAL A 191 13.12 -5.08 -12.82
C VAL A 191 13.52 -3.74 -13.44
N ALA A 192 14.52 -3.77 -14.35
CA ALA A 192 14.87 -2.61 -15.17
C ALA A 192 13.74 -2.30 -16.16
N MET A 193 13.37 -1.04 -16.22
CA MET A 193 12.29 -0.51 -17.06
C MET A 193 12.81 0.60 -17.95
N GLN A 194 12.28 0.66 -19.16
CA GLN A 194 12.55 1.70 -20.13
C GLN A 194 11.23 2.27 -20.66
N VAL A 195 11.09 3.59 -20.66
CA VAL A 195 9.90 4.28 -21.14
C VAL A 195 10.32 5.37 -22.11
N LYS A 196 9.76 5.35 -23.33
CA LYS A 196 9.99 6.41 -24.33
C LYS A 196 9.33 7.70 -23.86
N ILE A 197 10.06 8.80 -23.93
CA ILE A 197 9.56 10.12 -23.55
C ILE A 197 8.75 10.67 -24.73
N THR A 198 7.47 10.99 -24.47
CA THR A 198 6.60 11.66 -25.44
C THR A 198 6.82 13.18 -25.43
N PRO A 199 6.36 13.93 -26.45
CA PRO A 199 6.43 15.39 -26.44
C PRO A 199 5.76 16.01 -25.21
N GLU A 200 4.62 15.45 -24.79
CA GLU A 200 3.87 15.91 -23.61
C GLU A 200 4.70 15.69 -22.32
N MET A 201 5.35 14.54 -22.20
CA MET A 201 6.26 14.27 -21.07
C MET A 201 7.44 15.24 -21.07
N LYS A 202 8.04 15.54 -22.24
CA LYS A 202 9.13 16.55 -22.37
C LYS A 202 8.68 17.91 -21.84
N ASN A 203 7.50 18.36 -22.24
CA ASN A 203 6.93 19.65 -21.81
C ASN A 203 6.72 19.67 -20.28
N ILE A 204 6.19 18.59 -19.71
CA ILE A 204 5.98 18.47 -18.27
C ILE A 204 7.33 18.48 -17.53
N ILE A 205 8.30 17.67 -17.95
CA ILE A 205 9.64 17.62 -17.34
C ILE A 205 10.30 19.01 -17.38
N PHE A 206 10.24 19.69 -18.53
CA PHE A 206 10.82 21.01 -18.71
C PHE A 206 10.19 22.06 -17.79
N SER A 207 8.88 21.99 -17.57
CA SER A 207 8.13 22.91 -16.70
C SER A 207 8.59 22.85 -15.22
N TYR A 208 9.19 21.74 -14.79
CA TYR A 208 9.64 21.53 -13.40
C TYR A 208 11.15 21.52 -13.24
N ARG A 209 11.91 21.70 -14.32
CA ARG A 209 13.37 21.72 -14.25
C ARG A 209 13.86 22.90 -13.41
N ARG A 210 14.65 22.60 -12.38
CA ARG A 210 15.29 23.60 -11.51
C ARG A 210 16.79 23.42 -11.53
N PHE A 211 17.50 24.52 -11.55
CA PHE A 211 18.96 24.51 -11.49
C PHE A 211 19.43 23.86 -10.17
N ASN A 212 20.43 23.01 -10.24
CA ASN A 212 21.01 22.26 -9.11
C ASN A 212 20.03 21.32 -8.38
N ASN A 213 18.90 20.93 -8.99
CA ASN A 213 18.01 19.96 -8.39
C ASN A 213 18.07 18.63 -9.17
N PRO A 214 18.38 17.48 -8.53
CA PRO A 214 18.52 16.22 -9.23
C PRO A 214 17.17 15.61 -9.66
N TRP A 215 16.06 16.00 -9.03
CA TRP A 215 14.75 15.39 -9.23
C TRP A 215 14.00 15.91 -10.44
N ILE A 216 13.34 15.04 -11.20
CA ILE A 216 12.46 15.45 -12.31
C ILE A 216 11.25 16.23 -11.75
N PHE A 217 10.75 15.83 -10.57
CA PHE A 217 9.62 16.48 -9.91
C PHE A 217 10.01 17.02 -8.52
N PRO A 218 10.74 18.15 -8.45
CA PRO A 218 11.24 18.72 -7.19
C PRO A 218 10.14 18.97 -6.15
N PHE A 219 8.94 19.38 -6.59
CA PHE A 219 7.80 19.67 -5.72
C PHE A 219 7.31 18.46 -4.89
N LEU A 220 7.64 17.23 -5.31
CA LEU A 220 7.32 16.03 -4.52
C LEU A 220 8.15 15.95 -3.24
N HIS A 221 9.34 16.54 -3.24
CA HIS A 221 10.31 16.53 -2.14
C HIS A 221 10.27 17.80 -1.27
N GLU A 222 9.42 18.76 -1.61
CA GLU A 222 9.27 19.99 -0.83
C GLU A 222 8.54 19.71 0.49
N LYS A 223 9.13 20.15 1.60
CA LYS A 223 8.50 20.12 2.91
C LYS A 223 7.40 21.18 3.00
N ILE A 224 6.27 20.82 3.57
CA ILE A 224 5.27 21.79 4.01
C ILE A 224 5.56 22.11 5.48
N SER A 225 5.34 23.36 5.87
CA SER A 225 5.54 23.80 7.25
C SER A 225 4.80 22.88 8.25
N GLY A 226 5.51 22.39 9.26
CA GLY A 226 5.00 21.47 10.27
C GLY A 226 5.05 19.97 9.90
N GLU A 227 5.50 19.61 8.71
CA GLU A 227 5.70 18.21 8.33
C GLU A 227 7.14 17.74 8.66
N GLY A 228 7.24 16.43 9.01
CA GLY A 228 8.52 15.74 9.17
C GLY A 228 9.22 15.50 7.83
N GLU A 229 9.98 14.41 7.74
CA GLU A 229 10.61 14.01 6.48
C GLU A 229 9.58 13.69 5.39
N VAL A 230 9.83 14.18 4.16
CA VAL A 230 8.92 13.91 3.02
C VAL A 230 9.13 12.50 2.50
N THR A 231 8.13 11.67 2.66
CA THR A 231 8.10 10.31 2.13
C THR A 231 7.28 10.25 0.84
N ALA A 232 7.53 9.23 0.01
CA ALA A 232 6.69 8.97 -1.17
C ALA A 232 5.19 8.83 -0.80
N GLN A 233 4.89 8.32 0.40
CA GLN A 233 3.51 8.15 0.86
C GLN A 233 2.87 9.49 1.24
N SER A 234 3.60 10.40 1.91
CA SER A 234 3.09 11.74 2.25
C SER A 234 2.87 12.57 0.98
N ALA A 235 3.82 12.54 0.05
CA ALA A 235 3.71 13.18 -1.25
C ALA A 235 2.51 12.63 -2.06
N LEU A 236 2.32 11.30 -2.09
CA LEU A 236 1.18 10.66 -2.75
C LEU A 236 -0.17 11.13 -2.18
N ARG A 237 -0.29 11.21 -0.85
CA ARG A 237 -1.52 11.70 -0.19
C ARG A 237 -1.81 13.14 -0.59
N ARG A 238 -0.79 13.99 -0.65
CA ARG A 238 -0.88 15.38 -1.06
C ARG A 238 -1.37 15.52 -2.50
N VAL A 239 -0.76 14.82 -3.45
CA VAL A 239 -1.18 14.81 -4.85
C VAL A 239 -2.60 14.30 -5.01
N ASN A 240 -2.93 13.15 -4.41
CA ASN A 240 -4.26 12.56 -4.53
C ASN A 240 -5.37 13.42 -3.91
N ARG A 241 -5.07 14.26 -2.91
CA ARG A 241 -6.04 15.23 -2.37
C ARG A 241 -6.48 16.23 -3.43
N HIS A 242 -5.54 16.74 -4.23
CA HIS A 242 -5.84 17.69 -5.31
C HIS A 242 -6.54 17.01 -6.49
N LEU A 243 -6.09 15.79 -6.86
CA LEU A 243 -6.73 15.03 -7.93
C LEU A 243 -8.19 14.68 -7.60
N LYS A 244 -8.49 14.27 -6.36
CA LYS A 244 -9.87 13.97 -5.94
C LYS A 244 -10.77 15.19 -6.09
N LYS A 245 -10.35 16.36 -5.58
CA LYS A 245 -11.11 17.61 -5.74
C LYS A 245 -11.35 17.96 -7.22
N MET A 246 -10.36 17.74 -8.05
CA MET A 246 -10.48 17.95 -9.50
C MET A 246 -11.48 16.98 -10.14
N GLY A 247 -11.44 15.69 -9.77
CA GLY A 247 -12.40 14.71 -10.24
C GLY A 247 -13.85 15.03 -9.82
N GLU A 248 -14.05 15.55 -8.60
CA GLU A 248 -15.35 16.04 -8.13
C GLU A 248 -15.84 17.22 -8.97
N GLN A 249 -14.98 18.19 -9.28
CA GLN A 249 -15.30 19.35 -10.14
C GLN A 249 -15.62 18.97 -11.59
N LEU A 250 -14.98 17.91 -12.09
CA LEU A 250 -15.20 17.35 -13.42
C LEU A 250 -16.32 16.29 -13.46
N HIS A 251 -16.99 16.07 -12.34
CA HIS A 251 -18.09 15.10 -12.20
C HIS A 251 -17.71 13.65 -12.60
N PHE A 252 -16.47 13.24 -12.31
CA PHE A 252 -16.07 11.85 -12.55
C PHE A 252 -16.83 10.88 -11.64
N GLU A 253 -17.31 9.78 -12.18
CA GLU A 253 -18.06 8.75 -11.43
C GLU A 253 -17.26 8.12 -10.28
N GLN A 254 -15.94 8.16 -10.36
CA GLN A 254 -15.06 7.55 -9.36
C GLN A 254 -13.97 8.54 -8.90
N PRO A 255 -13.43 8.37 -7.68
CA PRO A 255 -12.39 9.26 -7.18
C PRO A 255 -11.16 9.27 -8.10
N PHE A 256 -10.84 10.42 -8.68
CA PHE A 256 -9.67 10.61 -9.51
C PHE A 256 -8.39 10.57 -8.65
N THR A 257 -7.46 9.69 -8.99
CA THR A 257 -6.20 9.49 -8.26
C THR A 257 -5.09 9.06 -9.21
N THR A 258 -3.85 9.10 -8.75
CA THR A 258 -2.68 8.57 -9.48
C THR A 258 -2.84 7.08 -9.83
N TYR A 259 -3.57 6.30 -9.01
CA TYR A 259 -3.85 4.89 -9.27
C TYR A 259 -4.78 4.71 -10.48
N VAL A 260 -5.76 5.60 -10.63
CA VAL A 260 -6.68 5.60 -11.78
C VAL A 260 -5.90 5.79 -13.07
N MET A 261 -5.01 6.78 -13.13
CA MET A 261 -4.18 7.06 -14.31
C MET A 261 -3.28 5.89 -14.71
N ARG A 262 -2.90 5.06 -13.77
CA ARG A 262 -2.12 3.85 -14.05
C ARG A 262 -2.93 2.78 -14.80
N HIS A 263 -4.24 2.78 -14.65
CA HIS A 263 -5.14 1.77 -15.24
C HIS A 263 -5.88 2.29 -16.48
N SER A 264 -5.76 3.57 -16.76
CA SER A 264 -6.25 4.25 -17.96
C SER A 264 -5.23 4.19 -19.08
#